data_4d8a0f2cf11608520a4a1822076aa60b
#
_entry.id   4d8a0f2cf11608520a4a1822076aa60b
#
_cell.length_a   1.000
_cell.length_b   1.000
_cell.length_c   1.000
_cell.angle_alpha   90.00
_cell.angle_beta   90.00
_cell.angle_gamma   90.00
#
_symmetry.space_group_name_H-M   'P 1'
#
loop_
_entity.id
_entity.type
_entity.pdbx_description
1 polymer ?
#
loop_
_entity_poly.entity_id
_entity_poly.type
_entity_poly.pdbx_seq_one_letter_code
_entity_poly.pdbx_strand_id
1 'polypeptide(L)'
;MAALSNSDIWKPLLIAIGLSALFFGGFKGRAIVVCLALSLLIAELFTGILKSAVDRRRPKQVESVRMVEMQRTQPKFMTLFKKPIVRFSAQSDRNRSGPSFPSGHMTNNTIIAVYCTLFYRRRGWLYWIVVAAVGYSRIYLGAHWPSDILATLFLATGEALLMLGLFEWIWRTLARKWAPNFYSAHPSLIDDLNGRAQPSQALHQSL
;
A
#
# COMPACT_ATOMS: atom_id res chain seq x y z
N MET A 1 16.73 5.71 -6.39
CA MET A 1 16.10 5.95 -5.07
C MET A 1 15.08 7.10 -5.10
N ALA A 2 15.42 8.31 -5.53
CA ALA A 2 14.45 9.42 -5.56
C ALA A 2 13.22 9.13 -6.45
N ALA A 3 13.39 8.40 -7.55
CA ALA A 3 12.29 7.99 -8.44
C ALA A 3 11.26 7.08 -7.76
N LEU A 4 11.67 6.19 -6.86
CA LEU A 4 10.78 5.30 -6.11
C LEU A 4 9.82 6.07 -5.18
N SER A 5 10.24 7.23 -4.71
CA SER A 5 9.42 8.11 -3.85
C SER A 5 8.52 9.07 -4.62
N ASN A 6 8.61 9.10 -5.95
CA ASN A 6 7.77 9.97 -6.75
C ASN A 6 6.49 9.23 -7.18
N SER A 7 5.45 9.32 -6.34
CA SER A 7 4.17 8.65 -6.58
C SER A 7 3.54 8.98 -7.95
N ASP A 8 3.78 10.18 -8.48
CA ASP A 8 3.18 10.62 -9.74
C ASP A 8 3.66 9.81 -10.96
N ILE A 9 4.86 9.23 -10.86
CA ILE A 9 5.42 8.37 -11.92
C ILE A 9 4.74 7.00 -11.92
N TRP A 10 4.41 6.48 -10.73
CA TRP A 10 3.89 5.12 -10.56
C TRP A 10 2.38 5.03 -10.58
N LYS A 11 1.67 6.16 -10.33
CA LYS A 11 0.20 6.20 -10.34
C LYS A 11 -0.43 5.60 -11.60
N PRO A 12 0.00 5.94 -12.84
CA PRO A 12 -0.62 5.38 -14.04
C PRO A 12 -0.50 3.85 -14.10
N LEU A 13 0.68 3.32 -13.73
CA LEU A 13 0.93 1.87 -13.71
C LEU A 13 0.05 1.19 -12.64
N LEU A 14 -0.03 1.76 -11.43
CA LEU A 14 -0.85 1.21 -10.36
C LEU A 14 -2.34 1.23 -10.72
N ILE A 15 -2.81 2.29 -11.38
CA ILE A 15 -4.19 2.38 -11.89
C ILE A 15 -4.43 1.31 -12.95
N ALA A 16 -3.52 1.13 -13.90
CA ALA A 16 -3.64 0.11 -14.94
C ALA A 16 -3.69 -1.32 -14.36
N ILE A 17 -2.83 -1.62 -13.37
CA ILE A 17 -2.85 -2.90 -12.63
C ILE A 17 -4.19 -3.08 -11.89
N GLY A 18 -4.66 -2.05 -11.20
CA GLY A 18 -5.94 -2.06 -10.48
C GLY A 18 -7.13 -2.31 -11.43
N LEU A 19 -7.19 -1.59 -12.55
CA LEU A 19 -8.22 -1.80 -13.58
C LEU A 19 -8.14 -3.21 -14.17
N SER A 20 -6.94 -3.70 -14.48
CA SER A 20 -6.76 -5.07 -14.96
C SER A 20 -7.27 -6.09 -13.95
N ALA A 21 -6.96 -5.93 -12.67
CA ALA A 21 -7.45 -6.82 -11.62
C ALA A 21 -8.98 -6.72 -11.45
N LEU A 22 -9.57 -5.53 -11.61
CA LEU A 22 -11.01 -5.31 -11.52
C LEU A 22 -11.78 -5.99 -12.66
N PHE A 23 -11.28 -5.88 -13.90
CA PHE A 23 -11.96 -6.42 -15.07
C PHE A 23 -11.66 -7.91 -15.31
N PHE A 24 -10.41 -8.33 -15.13
CA PHE A 24 -9.94 -9.69 -15.48
C PHE A 24 -9.65 -10.58 -14.28
N GLY A 25 -9.58 -10.02 -13.06
CA GLY A 25 -9.18 -10.76 -11.85
C GLY A 25 -10.28 -11.60 -11.19
N GLY A 26 -11.47 -11.69 -11.79
CA GLY A 26 -12.60 -12.41 -11.20
C GLY A 26 -13.05 -11.82 -9.86
N PHE A 27 -13.67 -12.62 -9.00
CA PHE A 27 -14.12 -12.18 -7.68
C PHE A 27 -12.95 -11.70 -6.81
N LYS A 28 -11.88 -12.48 -6.75
CA LYS A 28 -10.70 -12.18 -5.94
C LYS A 28 -10.01 -10.88 -6.35
N GLY A 29 -9.86 -10.65 -7.67
CA GLY A 29 -9.29 -9.40 -8.17
C GLY A 29 -10.16 -8.18 -7.86
N ARG A 30 -11.48 -8.32 -7.95
CA ARG A 30 -12.43 -7.27 -7.55
C ARG A 30 -12.38 -7.00 -6.05
N ALA A 31 -12.36 -8.06 -5.24
CA ALA A 31 -12.29 -7.97 -3.79
C ALA A 31 -11.03 -7.21 -3.33
N ILE A 32 -9.83 -7.59 -3.83
CA ILE A 32 -8.59 -6.90 -3.44
C ILE A 32 -8.62 -5.42 -3.85
N VAL A 33 -9.11 -5.09 -5.05
CA VAL A 33 -9.14 -3.69 -5.52
C VAL A 33 -10.06 -2.85 -4.65
N VAL A 34 -11.28 -3.33 -4.38
CA VAL A 34 -12.26 -2.59 -3.56
C VAL A 34 -11.77 -2.45 -2.12
N CYS A 35 -11.35 -3.54 -1.49
CA CYS A 35 -10.85 -3.50 -0.11
C CYS A 35 -9.62 -2.62 0.02
N LEU A 36 -8.67 -2.71 -0.93
CA LEU A 36 -7.47 -1.89 -0.95
C LEU A 36 -7.79 -0.41 -1.12
N ALA A 37 -8.66 -0.05 -2.06
CA ALA A 37 -9.07 1.34 -2.30
C ALA A 37 -9.70 1.96 -1.04
N LEU A 38 -10.63 1.24 -0.38
CA LEU A 38 -11.26 1.68 0.85
C LEU A 38 -10.24 1.82 1.99
N SER A 39 -9.33 0.84 2.15
CA SER A 39 -8.28 0.92 3.16
C SER A 39 -7.33 2.10 2.94
N LEU A 40 -6.93 2.38 1.70
CA LEU A 40 -6.06 3.51 1.41
C LEU A 40 -6.74 4.86 1.68
N LEU A 41 -8.05 4.97 1.42
CA LEU A 41 -8.83 6.18 1.77
C LEU A 41 -8.89 6.38 3.29
N ILE A 42 -9.19 5.33 4.05
CA ILE A 42 -9.24 5.39 5.51
C ILE A 42 -7.85 5.70 6.09
N ALA A 43 -6.80 5.06 5.57
CA ALA A 43 -5.42 5.30 5.97
C ALA A 43 -4.95 6.73 5.71
N GLU A 44 -5.38 7.37 4.63
CA GLU A 44 -5.08 8.79 4.36
C GLU A 44 -5.69 9.70 5.44
N LEU A 45 -6.96 9.46 5.81
CA LEU A 45 -7.62 10.20 6.88
C LEU A 45 -6.92 10.00 8.23
N PHE A 46 -6.62 8.75 8.57
CA PHE A 46 -5.94 8.40 9.82
C PHE A 46 -4.52 8.97 9.89
N THR A 47 -3.77 8.87 8.78
CA THR A 47 -2.45 9.50 8.63
C THR A 47 -2.53 11.01 8.83
N GLY A 48 -3.55 11.68 8.31
CA GLY A 48 -3.78 13.11 8.50
C GLY A 48 -4.00 13.48 9.97
N ILE A 49 -4.84 12.74 10.67
CA ILE A 49 -5.11 12.94 12.11
C ILE A 49 -3.82 12.74 12.93
N LEU A 50 -3.09 11.66 12.70
CA LEU A 50 -1.85 11.39 13.43
C LEU A 50 -0.76 12.42 13.16
N LYS A 51 -0.66 12.94 11.95
CA LYS A 51 0.28 14.01 11.60
C LYS A 51 0.03 15.27 12.43
N SER A 52 -1.23 15.67 12.55
CA SER A 52 -1.59 16.85 13.35
C SER A 52 -1.42 16.61 14.85
N ALA A 53 -1.65 15.38 15.33
CA ALA A 53 -1.54 15.05 16.75
C ALA A 53 -0.08 14.93 17.24
N VAL A 54 0.80 14.35 16.40
CA VAL A 54 2.21 14.10 16.80
C VAL A 54 3.13 15.29 16.45
N ASP A 55 2.84 16.01 15.40
CA ASP A 55 3.57 17.18 14.85
C ASP A 55 5.10 17.07 14.90
N ARG A 56 5.64 15.89 14.57
CA ARG A 56 7.08 15.61 14.61
C ARG A 56 7.80 16.29 13.46
N ARG A 57 8.86 17.05 13.76
CA ARG A 57 9.69 17.71 12.73
C ARG A 57 10.47 16.69 11.89
N ARG A 58 10.64 16.99 10.61
CA ARG A 58 11.44 16.17 9.67
C ARG A 58 12.94 16.39 9.87
N PRO A 59 13.82 15.42 9.51
CA PRO A 59 15.27 15.60 9.55
C PRO A 59 15.72 16.91 8.88
N LYS A 60 15.23 17.18 7.68
CA LYS A 60 15.58 18.39 6.91
C LYS A 60 15.10 19.71 7.52
N GLN A 61 14.22 19.68 8.52
CA GLN A 61 13.73 20.86 9.25
C GLN A 61 14.59 21.19 10.47
N VAL A 62 15.27 20.19 11.03
CA VAL A 62 16.05 20.32 12.26
C VAL A 62 17.53 20.49 11.96
N GLU A 63 18.04 19.70 11.02
CA GLU A 63 19.47 19.64 10.71
C GLU A 63 19.74 19.96 9.24
N SER A 64 20.99 20.34 8.95
CA SER A 64 21.46 20.42 7.56
C SER A 64 21.75 19.02 7.05
N VAL A 65 20.76 18.41 6.39
CA VAL A 65 20.89 17.07 5.82
C VAL A 65 21.11 17.11 4.31
N ARG A 66 21.87 16.14 3.82
CA ARG A 66 22.04 15.94 2.38
C ARG A 66 20.72 15.47 1.79
N MET A 67 20.23 16.22 0.81
CA MET A 67 18.99 15.96 0.08
C MET A 67 19.27 15.62 -1.37
N VAL A 68 18.43 14.77 -1.94
CA VAL A 68 18.44 14.47 -3.36
C VAL A 68 17.10 14.90 -3.95
N GLU A 69 17.12 15.87 -4.84
CA GLU A 69 15.96 16.44 -5.47
C GLU A 69 15.91 16.06 -6.95
N MET A 70 14.75 15.56 -7.40
CA MET A 70 14.57 15.25 -8.80
C MET A 70 14.12 16.49 -9.57
N GLN A 71 14.74 16.73 -10.71
CA GLN A 71 14.33 17.82 -11.62
C GLN A 71 12.95 17.49 -12.20
N ARG A 72 11.95 18.32 -11.86
CA ARG A 72 10.60 18.15 -12.42
C ARG A 72 10.61 18.51 -13.90
N THR A 73 10.14 17.58 -14.73
CA THR A 73 9.99 17.76 -16.19
C THR A 73 8.60 17.35 -16.64
N GLN A 74 8.17 17.90 -17.77
CA GLN A 74 6.97 17.47 -18.48
C GLN A 74 7.40 16.70 -19.75
N PRO A 75 6.80 15.52 -20.03
CA PRO A 75 5.88 14.76 -19.18
C PRO A 75 6.59 14.15 -17.96
N LYS A 76 5.84 13.89 -16.87
CA LYS A 76 6.37 13.50 -15.54
C LYS A 76 7.31 12.29 -15.56
N PHE A 77 7.13 11.33 -16.46
CA PHE A 77 7.99 10.15 -16.57
C PHE A 77 9.41 10.49 -17.03
N MET A 78 9.60 11.57 -17.79
CA MET A 78 10.92 12.06 -18.22
C MET A 78 11.81 12.47 -17.03
N THR A 79 11.24 12.73 -15.88
CA THR A 79 11.97 13.00 -14.63
C THR A 79 12.92 11.84 -14.27
N LEU A 80 12.61 10.60 -14.69
CA LEU A 80 13.47 9.42 -14.48
C LEU A 80 14.82 9.50 -15.18
N PHE A 81 14.89 10.18 -16.31
CA PHE A 81 16.08 10.29 -17.15
C PHE A 81 16.94 11.54 -16.84
N LYS A 82 16.47 12.43 -15.95
CA LYS A 82 17.23 13.58 -15.51
C LYS A 82 18.13 13.26 -14.33
N LYS A 83 19.34 13.80 -14.33
CA LYS A 83 20.26 13.64 -13.19
C LYS A 83 19.66 14.32 -11.95
N PRO A 84 19.61 13.63 -10.80
CA PRO A 84 19.14 14.24 -9.57
C PRO A 84 20.12 15.31 -9.10
N ILE A 85 19.59 16.38 -8.50
CA ILE A 85 20.38 17.42 -7.86
C ILE A 85 20.64 16.99 -6.41
N VAL A 86 21.89 16.95 -6.04
CA VAL A 86 22.31 16.68 -4.66
C VAL A 86 22.65 18.00 -4.02
N ARG A 87 21.96 18.35 -2.94
CA ARG A 87 22.22 19.58 -2.16
C ARG A 87 21.99 19.36 -0.68
N PHE A 88 22.46 20.27 0.14
CA PHE A 88 22.07 20.30 1.55
C PHE A 88 20.76 21.06 1.73
N SER A 89 20.02 20.71 2.79
CA SER A 89 18.79 21.40 3.13
C SER A 89 19.05 22.86 3.46
N ALA A 90 18.28 23.76 2.83
CA ALA A 90 18.36 25.21 3.06
C ALA A 90 17.27 25.65 4.05
N GLN A 91 17.38 26.91 4.50
CA GLN A 91 16.36 27.52 5.39
C GLN A 91 14.95 27.46 4.79
N SER A 92 14.83 27.58 3.46
CA SER A 92 13.56 27.49 2.74
C SER A 92 12.90 26.11 2.83
N ASP A 93 13.66 25.02 3.03
CA ASP A 93 13.14 23.66 3.17
C ASP A 93 12.51 23.44 4.55
N ARG A 94 12.92 24.24 5.57
CA ARG A 94 12.43 24.15 6.93
C ARG A 94 10.97 24.58 7.04
N ASN A 95 10.54 25.55 6.26
CA ASN A 95 9.21 26.16 6.33
C ASN A 95 8.16 25.45 5.45
N ARG A 96 8.56 24.59 4.50
CA ARG A 96 7.68 23.99 3.48
C ARG A 96 7.27 22.55 3.75
N SER A 97 7.63 21.97 4.86
CA SER A 97 7.41 20.54 5.10
C SER A 97 6.47 20.33 6.27
N GLY A 98 5.37 19.66 6.04
CA GLY A 98 4.48 19.18 7.12
C GLY A 98 5.15 18.13 8.02
N PRO A 99 4.43 17.60 9.04
CA PRO A 99 4.95 16.67 10.03
C PRO A 99 5.59 15.41 9.42
N SER A 100 6.57 14.86 10.16
CA SER A 100 7.34 13.70 9.72
C SER A 100 6.60 12.38 9.93
N PHE A 101 5.87 12.23 11.03
CA PHE A 101 5.20 10.99 11.40
C PHE A 101 3.67 11.11 11.29
N PRO A 102 2.99 10.06 10.78
CA PRO A 102 3.53 8.91 10.09
C PRO A 102 3.89 9.19 8.62
N SER A 103 4.64 8.27 8.00
CA SER A 103 5.02 8.37 6.59
C SER A 103 3.92 7.84 5.67
N GLY A 104 3.17 8.71 4.99
CA GLY A 104 2.09 8.28 4.09
C GLY A 104 2.54 7.36 2.96
N HIS A 105 3.77 7.54 2.41
CA HIS A 105 4.32 6.61 1.42
C HIS A 105 4.55 5.22 2.02
N MET A 106 5.04 5.17 3.26
CA MET A 106 5.25 3.91 3.95
C MET A 106 3.92 3.25 4.28
N THR A 107 2.94 4.01 4.80
CA THR A 107 1.58 3.54 5.08
C THR A 107 0.97 2.87 3.85
N ASN A 108 0.89 3.58 2.72
CA ASN A 108 0.26 3.06 1.52
C ASN A 108 0.94 1.80 0.98
N ASN A 109 2.29 1.80 0.90
CA ASN A 109 3.01 0.63 0.40
C ASN A 109 2.93 -0.57 1.35
N THR A 110 2.90 -0.34 2.67
CA THR A 110 2.72 -1.42 3.64
C THR A 110 1.34 -2.05 3.54
N ILE A 111 0.27 -1.24 3.43
CA ILE A 111 -1.09 -1.75 3.23
C ILE A 111 -1.16 -2.59 1.95
N ILE A 112 -0.62 -2.10 0.84
CA ILE A 112 -0.56 -2.86 -0.42
C ILE A 112 0.18 -4.20 -0.22
N ALA A 113 1.33 -4.19 0.47
CA ALA A 113 2.11 -5.40 0.73
C ALA A 113 1.35 -6.44 1.54
N VAL A 114 0.67 -6.00 2.62
CA VAL A 114 -0.16 -6.90 3.45
C VAL A 114 -1.28 -7.51 2.61
N TYR A 115 -2.01 -6.70 1.83
CA TYR A 115 -3.07 -7.19 0.96
C TYR A 115 -2.54 -8.14 -0.12
N CYS A 116 -1.45 -7.79 -0.80
CA CYS A 116 -0.82 -8.68 -1.78
C CYS A 116 -0.42 -10.02 -1.13
N THR A 117 0.14 -9.97 0.08
CA THR A 117 0.56 -11.18 0.81
C THR A 117 -0.63 -12.06 1.16
N LEU A 118 -1.72 -11.49 1.67
CA LEU A 118 -2.89 -12.24 2.09
C LEU A 118 -3.68 -12.80 0.89
N PHE A 119 -3.82 -12.01 -0.18
CA PHE A 119 -4.55 -12.45 -1.39
C PHE A 119 -3.74 -13.37 -2.30
N TYR A 120 -2.43 -13.13 -2.48
CA TYR A 120 -1.59 -13.86 -3.44
C TYR A 120 -0.50 -14.72 -2.78
N ARG A 121 -0.49 -14.83 -1.45
CA ARG A 121 0.41 -15.68 -0.66
C ARG A 121 1.89 -15.48 -1.05
N ARG A 122 2.59 -16.54 -1.47
CA ARG A 122 4.03 -16.47 -1.81
C ARG A 122 4.38 -15.40 -2.84
N ARG A 123 3.54 -15.17 -3.85
CA ARG A 123 3.79 -14.13 -4.86
C ARG A 123 3.62 -12.72 -4.30
N GLY A 124 2.68 -12.55 -3.38
CA GLY A 124 2.45 -11.26 -2.72
C GLY A 124 3.61 -10.78 -1.85
N TRP A 125 4.41 -11.72 -1.30
CA TRP A 125 5.61 -11.39 -0.52
C TRP A 125 6.65 -10.58 -1.30
N LEU A 126 6.70 -10.68 -2.61
CA LEU A 126 7.62 -9.91 -3.44
C LEU A 126 7.43 -8.40 -3.30
N TYR A 127 6.20 -7.94 -2.95
CA TYR A 127 5.95 -6.53 -2.77
C TYR A 127 6.65 -5.93 -1.53
N TRP A 128 7.06 -6.75 -0.56
CA TRP A 128 7.84 -6.27 0.59
C TRP A 128 9.21 -5.72 0.21
N ILE A 129 9.77 -6.14 -0.94
CA ILE A 129 10.99 -5.54 -1.52
C ILE A 129 10.71 -4.07 -1.88
N VAL A 130 9.54 -3.78 -2.43
CA VAL A 130 9.12 -2.39 -2.75
C VAL A 130 8.96 -1.58 -1.47
N VAL A 131 8.35 -2.16 -0.43
CA VAL A 131 8.20 -1.49 0.88
C VAL A 131 9.57 -1.12 1.47
N ALA A 132 10.52 -2.05 1.47
CA ALA A 132 11.87 -1.80 1.95
C ALA A 132 12.58 -0.70 1.13
N ALA A 133 12.48 -0.77 -0.19
CA ALA A 133 13.07 0.21 -1.10
C ALA A 133 12.45 1.60 -0.93
N VAL A 134 11.13 1.69 -0.76
CA VAL A 134 10.43 2.96 -0.48
C VAL A 134 10.83 3.50 0.89
N GLY A 135 10.82 2.68 1.94
CA GLY A 135 11.24 3.07 3.28
C GLY A 135 12.66 3.65 3.30
N TYR A 136 13.61 2.94 2.70
CA TYR A 136 14.99 3.41 2.54
C TYR A 136 15.06 4.72 1.76
N SER A 137 14.31 4.83 0.66
CA SER A 137 14.26 6.05 -0.15
C SER A 137 13.79 7.26 0.66
N ARG A 138 12.82 7.10 1.58
CA ARG A 138 12.30 8.21 2.42
C ARG A 138 13.33 8.69 3.43
N ILE A 139 14.16 7.79 3.98
CA ILE A 139 15.29 8.13 4.84
C ILE A 139 16.36 8.85 4.03
N TYR A 140 16.73 8.29 2.88
CA TYR A 140 17.75 8.83 1.98
C TYR A 140 17.46 10.27 1.51
N LEU A 141 16.18 10.60 1.33
CA LEU A 141 15.70 11.93 0.93
C LEU A 141 15.63 12.92 2.12
N GLY A 142 16.01 12.53 3.33
CA GLY A 142 15.88 13.37 4.53
C GLY A 142 14.41 13.73 4.86
N ALA A 143 13.45 12.97 4.34
CA ALA A 143 12.03 13.25 4.49
C ALA A 143 11.44 12.68 5.79
N HIS A 144 11.98 11.57 6.28
CA HIS A 144 11.53 10.87 7.49
C HIS A 144 12.72 10.33 8.28
N TRP A 145 12.55 10.21 9.60
CA TRP A 145 13.48 9.51 10.47
C TRP A 145 13.36 8.00 10.28
N PRO A 146 14.44 7.21 10.50
CA PRO A 146 14.35 5.75 10.48
C PRO A 146 13.26 5.19 11.41
N SER A 147 13.11 5.80 12.59
CA SER A 147 12.05 5.46 13.57
C SER A 147 10.64 5.73 13.03
N ASP A 148 10.43 6.78 12.21
CA ASP A 148 9.14 7.03 11.58
C ASP A 148 8.77 5.90 10.62
N ILE A 149 9.75 5.41 9.85
CA ILE A 149 9.55 4.32 8.88
C ILE A 149 9.18 3.03 9.60
N LEU A 150 9.94 2.67 10.65
CA LEU A 150 9.67 1.45 11.43
C LEU A 150 8.33 1.53 12.16
N ALA A 151 8.04 2.63 12.86
CA ALA A 151 6.78 2.80 13.55
C ALA A 151 5.58 2.80 12.58
N THR A 152 5.73 3.44 11.41
CA THR A 152 4.69 3.43 10.36
C THR A 152 4.49 2.04 9.78
N LEU A 153 5.55 1.22 9.64
CA LEU A 153 5.46 -0.16 9.18
C LEU A 153 4.52 -0.98 10.07
N PHE A 154 4.74 -0.94 11.39
CA PHE A 154 3.90 -1.67 12.34
C PHE A 154 2.47 -1.13 12.38
N LEU A 155 2.33 0.19 12.43
CA LEU A 155 1.03 0.86 12.45
C LEU A 155 0.19 0.49 11.21
N ALA A 156 0.76 0.64 10.02
CA ALA A 156 0.07 0.35 8.77
C ALA A 156 -0.21 -1.15 8.57
N THR A 157 0.63 -2.03 9.12
CA THR A 157 0.36 -3.47 9.14
C THR A 157 -0.86 -3.77 10.01
N GLY A 158 -0.91 -3.22 11.23
CA GLY A 158 -2.07 -3.37 12.12
C GLY A 158 -3.35 -2.81 11.49
N GLU A 159 -3.28 -1.62 10.90
CA GLU A 159 -4.40 -0.98 10.20
C GLU A 159 -4.91 -1.86 9.03
N ALA A 160 -4.01 -2.36 8.18
CA ALA A 160 -4.38 -3.23 7.06
C ALA A 160 -5.08 -4.52 7.51
N LEU A 161 -4.58 -5.15 8.58
CA LEU A 161 -5.19 -6.37 9.13
C LEU A 161 -6.57 -6.10 9.74
N LEU A 162 -6.71 -5.00 10.49
CA LEU A 162 -7.99 -4.60 11.08
C LEU A 162 -9.03 -4.27 10.00
N MET A 163 -8.66 -3.50 8.98
CA MET A 163 -9.57 -3.16 7.87
C MET A 163 -9.99 -4.40 7.09
N LEU A 164 -9.05 -5.27 6.75
CA LEU A 164 -9.38 -6.50 6.03
C LEU A 164 -10.24 -7.44 6.85
N GLY A 165 -9.97 -7.57 8.15
CA GLY A 165 -10.81 -8.34 9.08
C GLY A 165 -12.24 -7.77 9.15
N LEU A 166 -12.38 -6.44 9.20
CA LEU A 166 -13.67 -5.76 9.17
C LEU A 166 -14.42 -6.01 7.85
N PHE A 167 -13.75 -5.89 6.70
CA PHE A 167 -14.36 -6.15 5.40
C PHE A 167 -14.78 -7.60 5.25
N GLU A 168 -13.96 -8.55 5.71
CA GLU A 168 -14.30 -9.98 5.73
C GLU A 168 -15.53 -10.25 6.61
N TRP A 169 -15.60 -9.62 7.79
CA TRP A 169 -16.76 -9.74 8.69
C TRP A 169 -18.03 -9.16 8.05
N ILE A 170 -17.94 -7.95 7.46
CA ILE A 170 -19.05 -7.32 6.73
C ILE A 170 -19.50 -8.22 5.57
N TRP A 171 -18.55 -8.72 4.76
CA TRP A 171 -18.84 -9.63 3.65
C TRP A 171 -19.60 -10.86 4.11
N ARG A 172 -19.08 -11.56 5.11
CA ARG A 172 -19.73 -12.79 5.64
C ARG A 172 -21.13 -12.52 6.17
N THR A 173 -21.32 -11.39 6.86
CA THR A 173 -22.60 -11.02 7.43
C THR A 173 -23.63 -10.65 6.37
N LEU A 174 -23.27 -9.74 5.45
CA LEU A 174 -24.17 -9.21 4.44
C LEU A 174 -24.44 -10.20 3.31
N ALA A 175 -23.40 -10.81 2.75
CA ALA A 175 -23.53 -11.73 1.63
C ALA A 175 -24.30 -12.99 2.01
N ARG A 176 -24.06 -13.53 3.22
CA ARG A 176 -24.82 -14.67 3.75
C ARG A 176 -26.30 -14.36 3.87
N LYS A 177 -26.66 -13.12 4.27
CA LYS A 177 -28.06 -12.72 4.48
C LYS A 177 -28.78 -12.37 3.17
N TRP A 178 -28.11 -11.61 2.29
CA TRP A 178 -28.76 -10.98 1.13
C TRP A 178 -28.49 -11.68 -0.20
N ALA A 179 -27.42 -12.49 -0.29
CA ALA A 179 -27.02 -13.18 -1.51
C ALA A 179 -26.47 -14.59 -1.19
N PRO A 180 -27.28 -15.52 -0.62
CA PRO A 180 -26.80 -16.81 -0.14
C PRO A 180 -26.16 -17.69 -1.24
N ASN A 181 -26.70 -17.66 -2.45
CA ASN A 181 -26.14 -18.41 -3.59
C ASN A 181 -24.76 -17.86 -4.00
N PHE A 182 -24.58 -16.55 -3.95
CA PHE A 182 -23.29 -15.91 -4.24
C PHE A 182 -22.30 -16.15 -3.12
N TYR A 183 -22.76 -16.10 -1.87
CA TYR A 183 -21.95 -16.42 -0.70
C TYR A 183 -21.46 -17.88 -0.70
N SER A 184 -22.29 -18.84 -1.12
CA SER A 184 -21.86 -20.25 -1.21
C SER A 184 -20.73 -20.46 -2.22
N ALA A 185 -20.69 -19.66 -3.29
CA ALA A 185 -19.59 -19.67 -4.27
C ALA A 185 -18.33 -18.92 -3.77
N HIS A 186 -18.51 -17.89 -2.92
CA HIS A 186 -17.44 -17.01 -2.43
C HIS A 186 -17.59 -16.73 -0.94
N PRO A 187 -17.33 -17.71 -0.05
CA PRO A 187 -17.55 -17.56 1.40
C PRO A 187 -16.53 -16.67 2.10
N SER A 188 -15.46 -16.31 1.42
CA SER A 188 -14.39 -15.41 1.89
C SER A 188 -13.92 -14.48 0.78
N LEU A 189 -13.50 -13.28 1.15
CA LEU A 189 -12.86 -12.32 0.21
C LEU A 189 -11.46 -12.78 -0.22
N ILE A 190 -10.77 -13.51 0.66
CA ILE A 190 -9.36 -13.90 0.48
C ILE A 190 -9.24 -15.28 -0.17
N ASP A 191 -10.03 -16.26 0.29
CA ASP A 191 -9.95 -17.65 -0.15
C ASP A 191 -10.89 -17.92 -1.31
N ASP A 192 -10.33 -18.30 -2.43
CA ASP A 192 -11.05 -18.82 -3.58
C ASP A 192 -11.13 -20.36 -3.44
N LEU A 193 -12.28 -20.86 -2.96
CA LEU A 193 -12.49 -22.30 -2.80
C LEU A 193 -12.49 -23.06 -4.15
N ASN A 194 -12.73 -22.35 -5.26
CA ASN A 194 -12.68 -22.93 -6.60
C ASN A 194 -11.27 -23.39 -7.04
N GLY A 195 -10.22 -23.02 -6.31
CA GLY A 195 -8.85 -23.52 -6.51
C GLY A 195 -8.54 -24.83 -5.80
N ARG A 196 -9.44 -25.29 -4.91
CA ARG A 196 -9.36 -26.61 -4.27
C ARG A 196 -10.43 -27.52 -4.90
N ALA A 197 -10.19 -27.96 -6.14
CA ALA A 197 -10.92 -29.07 -6.71
C ALA A 197 -10.90 -30.23 -5.70
N GLN A 198 -12.10 -30.69 -5.33
CA GLN A 198 -12.28 -31.76 -4.35
C GLN A 198 -11.60 -33.04 -4.84
N PRO A 199 -10.63 -33.62 -4.11
CA PRO A 199 -10.10 -34.95 -4.44
C PRO A 199 -10.99 -36.10 -3.95
N SER A 200 -12.19 -35.86 -3.41
CA SER A 200 -12.91 -36.94 -2.67
C SER A 200 -14.21 -37.43 -3.24
N GLN A 201 -14.69 -36.98 -4.42
CA GLN A 201 -15.88 -37.54 -5.03
C GLN A 201 -15.63 -38.58 -6.13
N ALA A 202 -14.38 -38.81 -6.51
CA ALA A 202 -14.04 -39.84 -7.50
C ALA A 202 -13.94 -41.26 -6.90
N LEU A 203 -13.99 -41.44 -5.60
CA LEU A 203 -13.82 -42.76 -4.94
C LEU A 203 -15.14 -43.47 -4.59
N HIS A 204 -16.29 -42.81 -4.77
CA HIS A 204 -17.60 -43.41 -4.47
C HIS A 204 -18.42 -43.82 -5.70
N GLN A 205 -17.86 -43.69 -6.91
CA GLN A 205 -18.53 -44.15 -8.14
C GLN A 205 -17.89 -45.41 -8.77
N SER A 206 -16.97 -46.08 -8.07
CA SER A 206 -16.33 -47.33 -8.55
C SER A 206 -16.44 -48.49 -7.54
N LEU A 207 -17.60 -48.62 -6.86
CA LEU A 207 -17.98 -49.83 -6.13
C LEU A 207 -19.40 -50.27 -6.55
#